data_a62b971e4195be20ce40ac184aa641e1
#
_entry.id   a62b971e4195be20ce40ac184aa641e1
#
_cell.length_a   1.000
_cell.length_b   1.000
_cell.length_c   1.000
_cell.angle_alpha   90.00
_cell.angle_beta   90.00
_cell.angle_gamma   90.00
#
_symmetry.space_group_name_H-M   'P 1'
#
loop_
_entity.id
_entity.type
_entity.pdbx_description
1 polymer ?
#
loop_
_entity_poly.entity_id
_entity_poly.type
_entity_poly.pdbx_seq_one_letter_code
_entity_poly.pdbx_strand_id
1 'polypeptide(L)'
;ADWGPGPAVKKAFEAECGCELKFVALEDGVSLLNRLRMEGKNSKADVVLGLDNNLLEAAAQSKLFAKSNVPASAVSVPGGWDNDTFVPYDYGYFAFVYDKNKLANPPKSLKELVEGPQKWRVIYEDPRTSTPGLGLLLWMQKVYGDQAPEAWQKLAAKTVTVTKGWSEAYGLFLKGESDLVLSYT
;
A
#
# COMPACT_ATOMS: atom_id res chain seq x y z
N ALA A 1 -5.42 7.20 -7.53
CA ALA A 1 -6.57 8.06 -7.79
C ALA A 1 -6.77 8.37 -9.27
N ASP A 2 -5.72 8.22 -10.09
CA ASP A 2 -5.79 8.41 -11.55
C ASP A 2 -6.17 7.13 -12.31
N TRP A 3 -6.47 6.05 -11.58
CA TRP A 3 -6.92 4.76 -12.12
C TRP A 3 -8.22 4.32 -11.43
N GLY A 4 -8.88 3.28 -11.98
CA GLY A 4 -10.14 2.78 -11.43
C GLY A 4 -11.25 3.83 -11.46
N PRO A 5 -11.97 4.05 -10.35
CA PRO A 5 -13.09 5.00 -10.30
C PRO A 5 -12.68 6.47 -10.17
N GLY A 6 -11.39 6.78 -10.09
CA GLY A 6 -10.88 8.15 -9.88
C GLY A 6 -11.47 9.19 -10.81
N PRO A 7 -11.46 8.99 -12.14
CA PRO A 7 -12.03 9.97 -13.08
C PRO A 7 -13.54 10.21 -12.89
N ALA A 8 -14.30 9.16 -12.61
CA ALA A 8 -15.74 9.28 -12.36
C ALA A 8 -16.02 10.02 -11.04
N VAL A 9 -15.26 9.71 -9.99
CA VAL A 9 -15.37 10.39 -8.70
C VAL A 9 -15.02 11.87 -8.84
N LYS A 10 -13.96 12.19 -9.56
CA LYS A 10 -13.57 13.57 -9.85
C LYS A 10 -14.71 14.34 -10.50
N LYS A 11 -15.32 13.78 -11.53
CA LYS A 11 -16.43 14.42 -12.27
C LYS A 11 -17.63 14.67 -11.35
N ALA A 12 -18.01 13.67 -10.56
CA ALA A 12 -19.14 13.77 -9.65
C ALA A 12 -18.90 14.83 -8.55
N PHE A 13 -17.71 14.82 -7.98
CA PHE A 13 -17.32 15.76 -6.94
C PHE A 13 -17.27 17.19 -7.46
N GLU A 14 -16.69 17.43 -8.62
CA GLU A 14 -16.61 18.76 -9.23
C GLU A 14 -17.99 19.33 -9.53
N ALA A 15 -18.93 18.48 -9.95
CA ALA A 15 -20.31 18.89 -10.19
C ALA A 15 -21.01 19.32 -8.88
N GLU A 16 -20.70 18.66 -7.77
CA GLU A 16 -21.30 18.95 -6.47
C GLU A 16 -20.67 20.17 -5.80
N CYS A 17 -19.34 20.28 -5.80
CA CYS A 17 -18.67 21.39 -5.11
C CYS A 17 -18.57 22.68 -5.93
N GLY A 18 -18.76 22.63 -7.25
CA GLY A 18 -18.50 23.78 -8.12
C GLY A 18 -17.04 24.19 -8.16
N CYS A 19 -16.14 23.25 -7.95
CA CYS A 19 -14.70 23.47 -7.87
C CYS A 19 -13.95 22.60 -8.88
N GLU A 20 -12.66 22.82 -9.02
CA GLU A 20 -11.77 21.97 -9.81
C GLU A 20 -10.96 21.07 -8.87
N LEU A 21 -11.04 19.75 -9.07
CA LEU A 21 -10.26 18.78 -8.33
C LEU A 21 -8.99 18.42 -9.12
N LYS A 22 -7.83 18.62 -8.49
CA LYS A 22 -6.54 18.25 -9.07
C LYS A 22 -5.92 17.12 -8.29
N PHE A 23 -5.59 16.03 -8.96
CA PHE A 23 -4.82 14.93 -8.39
C PHE A 23 -3.32 15.17 -8.57
N VAL A 24 -2.58 15.00 -7.48
CA VAL A 24 -1.13 14.90 -7.50
C VAL A 24 -0.77 13.50 -7.04
N ALA A 25 -0.41 12.64 -7.98
CA ALA A 25 -0.12 11.24 -7.70
C ALA A 25 1.35 11.04 -7.33
N LEU A 26 1.59 10.26 -6.30
CA LEU A 26 2.92 9.80 -5.90
C LEU A 26 2.95 8.27 -5.99
N GLU A 27 4.12 7.68 -5.75
CA GLU A 27 4.28 6.24 -5.93
C GLU A 27 3.35 5.45 -5.03
N ASP A 28 3.44 5.68 -3.72
CA ASP A 28 2.60 5.01 -2.71
C ASP A 28 2.50 5.85 -1.44
N GLY A 29 1.80 5.33 -0.41
CA GLY A 29 1.49 6.07 0.81
C GLY A 29 2.69 6.53 1.62
N VAL A 30 3.76 5.74 1.68
CA VAL A 30 4.98 6.13 2.40
C VAL A 30 5.66 7.32 1.72
N SER A 31 5.79 7.29 0.40
CA SER A 31 6.30 8.43 -0.39
C SER A 31 5.43 9.66 -0.20
N LEU A 32 4.12 9.47 -0.18
CA LEU A 32 3.16 10.55 0.03
C LEU A 32 3.39 11.24 1.39
N LEU A 33 3.47 10.47 2.45
CA LEU A 33 3.71 11.03 3.79
C LEU A 33 5.08 11.72 3.89
N ASN A 34 6.11 11.14 3.30
CA ASN A 34 7.44 11.74 3.27
C ASN A 34 7.42 13.11 2.59
N ARG A 35 6.73 13.23 1.47
CA ARG A 35 6.59 14.50 0.77
C ARG A 35 5.86 15.54 1.60
N LEU A 36 4.77 15.16 2.25
CA LEU A 36 4.02 16.05 3.14
C LEU A 36 4.89 16.56 4.28
N ARG A 37 5.72 15.71 4.87
CA ARG A 37 6.65 16.10 5.92
C ARG A 37 7.72 17.07 5.42
N MET A 38 8.22 16.88 4.22
CA MET A 38 9.19 17.79 3.60
C MET A 38 8.60 19.18 3.34
N GLU A 39 7.38 19.20 2.80
CA GLU A 39 6.70 20.46 2.49
C GLU A 39 6.17 21.16 3.74
N GLY A 40 5.77 20.39 4.75
CA GLY A 40 5.24 20.92 6.00
C GLY A 40 4.05 21.84 5.77
N LYS A 41 4.07 23.00 6.40
CA LYS A 41 3.01 24.01 6.27
C LYS A 41 2.94 24.66 4.88
N ASN A 42 3.95 24.44 4.05
CA ASN A 42 3.97 24.95 2.67
C ASN A 42 3.25 24.00 1.69
N SER A 43 2.74 22.86 2.17
CA SER A 43 1.98 21.95 1.34
C SER A 43 0.73 22.64 0.81
N LYS A 44 0.44 22.40 -0.47
CA LYS A 44 -0.76 22.90 -1.14
C LYS A 44 -1.87 21.85 -1.23
N ALA A 45 -1.68 20.70 -0.59
CA ALA A 45 -2.68 19.65 -0.57
C ALA A 45 -3.82 20.03 0.38
N ASP A 46 -5.04 19.90 -0.09
CA ASP A 46 -6.24 20.08 0.73
C ASP A 46 -6.71 18.76 1.32
N VAL A 47 -6.55 17.67 0.58
CA VAL A 47 -6.93 16.32 0.99
C VAL A 47 -5.81 15.35 0.63
N VAL A 48 -5.54 14.42 1.51
CA VAL A 48 -4.54 13.37 1.32
C VAL A 48 -5.24 12.02 1.31
N LEU A 49 -5.03 11.24 0.26
CA LEU A 49 -5.64 9.94 0.06
C LEU A 49 -4.55 8.86 -0.05
N GLY A 50 -4.65 7.79 0.74
CA GLY A 50 -3.77 6.63 0.59
C GLY A 50 -2.85 6.34 1.77
N LEU A 51 -3.13 6.91 2.94
CA LEU A 51 -2.47 6.50 4.17
C LEU A 51 -3.20 5.28 4.74
N ASP A 52 -2.46 4.35 5.32
CA ASP A 52 -3.04 3.17 5.94
C ASP A 52 -2.79 3.14 7.45
N ASN A 53 -3.29 2.11 8.11
CA ASN A 53 -3.15 1.94 9.56
C ASN A 53 -1.69 2.00 10.04
N ASN A 54 -0.75 1.50 9.24
CA ASN A 54 0.67 1.48 9.60
C ASN A 54 1.32 2.86 9.57
N LEU A 55 0.68 3.83 8.92
CA LEU A 55 1.17 5.20 8.79
C LEU A 55 0.42 6.21 9.66
N LEU A 56 -0.65 5.81 10.34
CA LEU A 56 -1.49 6.75 11.10
C LEU A 56 -0.74 7.45 12.22
N GLU A 57 0.06 6.74 12.98
CA GLU A 57 0.83 7.35 14.07
C GLU A 57 1.82 8.39 13.54
N ALA A 58 2.58 8.04 12.52
CA ALA A 58 3.54 8.94 11.89
C ALA A 58 2.84 10.16 11.28
N ALA A 59 1.68 9.95 10.66
CA ALA A 59 0.87 11.04 10.11
C ALA A 59 0.36 11.97 11.22
N ALA A 60 -0.16 11.43 12.32
CA ALA A 60 -0.64 12.22 13.45
C ALA A 60 0.49 13.04 14.08
N GLN A 61 1.68 12.45 14.22
CA GLN A 61 2.86 13.14 14.77
C GLN A 61 3.34 14.30 13.92
N SER A 62 3.04 14.31 12.63
CA SER A 62 3.39 15.41 11.72
C SER A 62 2.67 16.72 12.06
N LYS A 63 1.51 16.62 12.72
CA LYS A 63 0.61 17.74 13.07
C LYS A 63 0.16 18.55 11.85
N LEU A 64 0.10 17.91 10.68
CA LEU A 64 -0.33 18.53 9.42
C LEU A 64 -1.81 18.34 9.11
N PHE A 65 -2.50 17.47 9.85
CA PHE A 65 -3.87 17.08 9.55
C PHE A 65 -4.86 17.68 10.55
N ALA A 66 -6.01 18.11 10.05
CA ALA A 66 -7.10 18.63 10.83
C ALA A 66 -8.18 17.55 11.05
N LYS A 67 -9.10 17.79 11.96
CA LYS A 67 -10.26 16.94 12.15
C LYS A 67 -11.09 16.87 10.87
N SER A 68 -11.57 15.68 10.53
CA SER A 68 -12.32 15.44 9.30
C SER A 68 -13.75 15.98 9.36
N ASN A 69 -14.34 16.05 10.57
CA ASN A 69 -15.76 16.34 10.79
C ASN A 69 -16.70 15.34 10.10
N VAL A 70 -16.20 14.15 9.77
CA VAL A 70 -17.00 13.06 9.22
C VAL A 70 -17.51 12.22 10.40
N PRO A 71 -18.84 12.02 10.52
CA PRO A 71 -19.38 11.23 11.62
C PRO A 71 -18.99 9.76 11.48
N ALA A 72 -18.74 9.09 12.60
CA ALA A 72 -18.40 7.66 12.62
C ALA A 72 -19.47 6.78 11.94
N SER A 73 -20.72 7.22 11.97
CA SER A 73 -21.84 6.54 11.31
C SER A 73 -21.75 6.51 9.78
N ALA A 74 -20.90 7.37 9.19
CA ALA A 74 -20.70 7.42 7.74
C ALA A 74 -19.76 6.33 7.22
N VAL A 75 -19.05 5.62 8.12
CA VAL A 75 -18.08 4.60 7.74
C VAL A 75 -18.43 3.25 8.37
N SER A 76 -18.15 2.17 7.63
CA SER A 76 -18.36 0.81 8.10
C SER A 76 -17.17 -0.03 7.65
N VAL A 77 -16.28 -0.33 8.60
CA VAL A 77 -15.11 -1.18 8.37
C VAL A 77 -15.05 -2.25 9.46
N PRO A 78 -14.47 -3.43 9.16
CA PRO A 78 -14.28 -4.47 10.17
C PRO A 78 -13.49 -3.94 11.39
N GLY A 79 -13.99 -4.23 12.59
CA GLY A 79 -13.38 -3.76 13.83
C GLY A 79 -13.77 -2.34 14.24
N GLY A 80 -14.56 -1.65 13.42
CA GLY A 80 -14.96 -0.26 13.68
C GLY A 80 -13.87 0.76 13.42
N TRP A 81 -14.21 2.01 13.62
CA TRP A 81 -13.28 3.13 13.40
C TRP A 81 -13.59 4.27 14.36
N ASP A 82 -12.58 4.74 15.07
CA ASP A 82 -12.76 5.78 16.10
C ASP A 82 -11.83 6.99 15.96
N ASN A 83 -11.16 7.13 14.81
CA ASN A 83 -10.28 8.26 14.58
C ASN A 83 -11.05 9.45 14.00
N ASP A 84 -10.85 10.64 14.56
CA ASP A 84 -11.57 11.86 14.15
C ASP A 84 -10.84 12.67 13.06
N THR A 85 -9.62 12.30 12.74
CA THR A 85 -8.79 12.99 11.74
C THR A 85 -8.75 12.21 10.42
N PHE A 86 -8.53 10.90 10.49
CA PHE A 86 -8.40 10.03 9.34
C PHE A 86 -9.68 9.24 9.13
N VAL A 87 -10.12 9.15 7.88
CA VAL A 87 -11.39 8.50 7.50
C VAL A 87 -11.08 7.34 6.56
N PRO A 88 -11.53 6.11 6.88
CA PRO A 88 -11.34 4.98 5.97
C PRO A 88 -12.30 5.10 4.77
N TYR A 89 -11.79 4.80 3.58
CA TYR A 89 -12.62 4.72 2.37
C TYR A 89 -12.69 3.29 1.82
N ASP A 90 -11.75 2.44 2.20
CA ASP A 90 -11.78 1.01 1.90
C ASP A 90 -10.96 0.24 2.94
N TYR A 91 -10.94 -1.08 2.78
CA TYR A 91 -10.06 -1.95 3.56
C TYR A 91 -9.64 -3.15 2.72
N GLY A 92 -8.52 -3.75 3.08
CA GLY A 92 -8.00 -4.93 2.42
C GLY A 92 -6.80 -5.46 3.19
N TYR A 93 -6.26 -6.58 2.71
CA TYR A 93 -5.09 -7.23 3.29
C TYR A 93 -3.99 -7.30 2.25
N PHE A 94 -2.74 -7.26 2.67
CA PHE A 94 -1.64 -7.52 1.78
C PHE A 94 -1.59 -9.00 1.43
N ALA A 95 -1.30 -9.29 0.17
CA ALA A 95 -1.23 -10.65 -0.32
C ALA A 95 -0.33 -10.73 -1.56
N PHE A 96 0.23 -11.91 -1.80
CA PHE A 96 0.90 -12.18 -3.06
C PHE A 96 -0.11 -12.65 -4.09
N VAL A 97 -0.11 -11.98 -5.24
CA VAL A 97 -0.98 -12.30 -6.37
C VAL A 97 -0.22 -13.17 -7.36
N TYR A 98 -0.90 -14.13 -7.94
CA TYR A 98 -0.36 -15.02 -8.96
C TYR A 98 -1.39 -15.28 -10.06
N ASP A 99 -0.93 -15.71 -11.22
CA ASP A 99 -1.81 -16.14 -12.32
C ASP A 99 -2.07 -17.64 -12.19
N LYS A 100 -3.33 -18.00 -11.89
CA LYS A 100 -3.73 -19.40 -11.71
C LYS A 100 -3.52 -20.28 -12.94
N ASN A 101 -3.42 -19.65 -14.12
CA ASN A 101 -3.15 -20.38 -15.37
C ASN A 101 -1.67 -20.65 -15.61
N LYS A 102 -0.79 -19.95 -14.89
CA LYS A 102 0.66 -20.08 -15.01
C LYS A 102 1.29 -20.79 -13.82
N LEU A 103 0.68 -20.72 -12.66
CA LEU A 103 1.21 -21.27 -11.41
C LEU A 103 0.13 -22.14 -10.75
N ALA A 104 0.27 -23.46 -10.85
CA ALA A 104 -0.70 -24.40 -10.33
C ALA A 104 -0.66 -24.56 -8.81
N ASN A 105 0.53 -24.49 -8.22
CA ASN A 105 0.75 -24.72 -6.79
C ASN A 105 1.47 -23.53 -6.17
N PRO A 106 0.74 -22.41 -5.89
CA PRO A 106 1.34 -21.26 -5.25
C PRO A 106 1.69 -21.54 -3.80
N PRO A 107 2.60 -20.76 -3.19
CA PRO A 107 2.86 -20.87 -1.77
C PRO A 107 1.61 -20.57 -0.96
N LYS A 108 1.39 -21.32 0.12
CA LYS A 108 0.21 -21.17 0.98
C LYS A 108 0.44 -20.27 2.18
N SER A 109 1.68 -19.87 2.39
CA SER A 109 2.08 -19.01 3.51
C SER A 109 3.33 -18.24 3.13
N LEU A 110 3.61 -17.16 3.87
CA LEU A 110 4.86 -16.42 3.71
C LEU A 110 6.06 -17.33 4.01
N LYS A 111 5.94 -18.17 5.03
CA LYS A 111 7.00 -19.11 5.39
C LYS A 111 7.31 -20.08 4.26
N GLU A 112 6.29 -20.61 3.59
CA GLU A 112 6.49 -21.50 2.44
C GLU A 112 7.16 -20.77 1.28
N LEU A 113 6.74 -19.53 1.01
CA LEU A 113 7.37 -18.72 -0.03
C LEU A 113 8.85 -18.51 0.24
N VAL A 114 9.21 -18.19 1.48
CA VAL A 114 10.59 -17.88 1.87
C VAL A 114 11.46 -19.13 1.95
N GLU A 115 10.96 -20.18 2.59
CA GLU A 115 11.74 -21.37 2.94
C GLU A 115 11.50 -22.57 2.03
N GLY A 116 10.40 -22.58 1.29
CA GLY A 116 10.05 -23.71 0.41
C GLY A 116 11.10 -23.96 -0.67
N PRO A 117 11.19 -25.21 -1.16
CA PRO A 117 12.19 -25.60 -2.16
C PRO A 117 11.90 -25.05 -3.55
N GLN A 118 10.69 -24.57 -3.79
CA GLN A 118 10.28 -24.01 -5.08
C GLN A 118 11.03 -22.71 -5.35
N LYS A 119 11.47 -22.55 -6.60
CA LYS A 119 12.18 -21.35 -7.04
C LYS A 119 11.20 -20.33 -7.63
N TRP A 120 10.21 -19.92 -6.85
CA TRP A 120 9.31 -18.86 -7.28
C TRP A 120 10.07 -17.56 -7.49
N ARG A 121 9.67 -16.81 -8.50
CA ARG A 121 10.20 -15.47 -8.80
C ARG A 121 9.22 -14.45 -8.25
N VAL A 122 9.69 -13.56 -7.41
CA VAL A 122 8.85 -12.63 -6.64
C VAL A 122 9.26 -11.19 -6.93
N ILE A 123 8.26 -10.32 -7.06
CA ILE A 123 8.44 -8.86 -7.06
C ILE A 123 7.66 -8.30 -5.88
N TYR A 124 8.29 -7.42 -5.15
CA TYR A 124 7.66 -6.65 -4.08
C TYR A 124 8.22 -5.24 -4.06
N GLU A 125 7.72 -4.41 -3.15
CA GLU A 125 7.99 -2.98 -3.13
C GLU A 125 8.85 -2.59 -1.93
N ASP A 126 9.56 -1.48 -2.08
CA ASP A 126 10.47 -0.94 -1.08
C ASP A 126 9.68 -0.36 0.10
N PRO A 127 9.93 -0.82 1.34
CA PRO A 127 9.22 -0.30 2.52
C PRO A 127 9.47 1.17 2.82
N ARG A 128 10.54 1.74 2.25
CA ARG A 128 10.87 3.16 2.46
C ARG A 128 10.01 4.10 1.62
N THR A 129 9.29 3.58 0.63
CA THR A 129 8.49 4.38 -0.31
C THR A 129 7.09 3.84 -0.53
N SER A 130 6.81 2.59 -0.18
CA SER A 130 5.59 1.87 -0.52
C SER A 130 4.85 1.36 0.70
N THR A 131 3.53 1.56 0.71
CA THR A 131 2.63 1.02 1.73
C THR A 131 2.64 -0.51 1.76
N PRO A 132 2.43 -1.25 0.64
CA PRO A 132 2.58 -2.71 0.68
C PRO A 132 4.00 -3.16 1.01
N GLY A 133 5.02 -2.41 0.60
CA GLY A 133 6.41 -2.71 0.98
C GLY A 133 6.62 -2.66 2.49
N LEU A 134 6.10 -1.63 3.14
CA LEU A 134 6.12 -1.55 4.61
C LEU A 134 5.30 -2.68 5.24
N GLY A 135 4.16 -3.01 4.65
CA GLY A 135 3.32 -4.12 5.09
C GLY A 135 4.08 -5.46 5.08
N LEU A 136 4.83 -5.73 4.03
CA LEU A 136 5.66 -6.94 3.97
C LEU A 136 6.76 -6.93 5.03
N LEU A 137 7.39 -5.79 5.26
CA LEU A 137 8.42 -5.68 6.31
C LEU A 137 7.85 -6.06 7.68
N LEU A 138 6.68 -5.55 8.01
CA LEU A 138 5.99 -5.85 9.26
C LEU A 138 5.52 -7.31 9.30
N TRP A 139 5.05 -7.85 8.19
CA TRP A 139 4.62 -9.24 8.07
C TRP A 139 5.80 -10.20 8.31
N MET A 140 6.95 -9.94 7.68
CA MET A 140 8.18 -10.70 7.92
C MET A 140 8.59 -10.65 9.39
N GLN A 141 8.52 -9.49 10.01
CA GLN A 141 8.85 -9.33 11.43
C GLN A 141 7.87 -10.13 12.32
N LYS A 142 6.60 -10.13 11.96
CA LYS A 142 5.57 -10.88 12.71
C LYS A 142 5.81 -12.39 12.63
N VAL A 143 6.16 -12.90 11.45
CA VAL A 143 6.35 -14.34 11.23
C VAL A 143 7.68 -14.83 11.79
N TYR A 144 8.75 -14.06 11.63
CA TYR A 144 10.12 -14.52 11.91
C TYR A 144 10.77 -13.90 13.14
N GLY A 145 10.28 -12.77 13.63
CA GLY A 145 10.87 -12.10 14.80
C GLY A 145 12.36 -11.85 14.61
N ASP A 146 13.19 -12.35 15.52
CA ASP A 146 14.64 -12.16 15.49
C ASP A 146 15.31 -12.85 14.29
N GLN A 147 14.63 -13.77 13.63
CA GLN A 147 15.13 -14.46 12.45
C GLN A 147 14.74 -13.76 11.14
N ALA A 148 14.11 -12.61 11.20
CA ALA A 148 13.71 -11.87 10.01
C ALA A 148 14.87 -11.54 9.07
N PRO A 149 16.06 -11.13 9.52
CA PRO A 149 17.20 -10.88 8.63
C PRO A 149 17.57 -12.10 7.78
N GLU A 150 17.56 -13.30 8.36
CA GLU A 150 17.84 -14.54 7.62
C GLU A 150 16.74 -14.85 6.60
N ALA A 151 15.47 -14.61 6.98
CA ALA A 151 14.33 -14.80 6.10
C ALA A 151 14.42 -13.86 4.89
N TRP A 152 14.82 -12.60 5.10
CA TRP A 152 15.03 -11.66 4.00
C TRP A 152 16.14 -12.10 3.05
N GLN A 153 17.22 -12.69 3.55
CA GLN A 153 18.27 -13.24 2.71
C GLN A 153 17.75 -14.38 1.84
N LYS A 154 16.92 -15.25 2.40
CA LYS A 154 16.29 -16.34 1.65
C LYS A 154 15.32 -15.81 0.58
N LEU A 155 14.52 -14.81 0.93
CA LEU A 155 13.60 -14.18 -0.02
C LEU A 155 14.36 -13.44 -1.12
N ALA A 156 15.50 -12.85 -0.81
CA ALA A 156 16.34 -12.16 -1.80
C ALA A 156 16.77 -13.09 -2.93
N ALA A 157 17.05 -14.37 -2.62
CA ALA A 157 17.40 -15.36 -3.63
C ALA A 157 16.27 -15.64 -4.63
N LYS A 158 15.03 -15.34 -4.27
CA LYS A 158 13.82 -15.51 -5.11
C LYS A 158 13.32 -14.18 -5.69
N THR A 159 13.96 -13.08 -5.36
CA THR A 159 13.54 -11.74 -5.74
C THR A 159 14.05 -11.38 -7.14
N VAL A 160 13.13 -11.03 -8.02
CA VAL A 160 13.48 -10.51 -9.36
C VAL A 160 13.91 -9.05 -9.23
N THR A 161 13.09 -8.25 -8.58
CA THR A 161 13.38 -6.84 -8.31
C THR A 161 12.51 -6.33 -7.18
N VAL A 162 12.90 -5.18 -6.64
CA VAL A 162 12.14 -4.42 -5.64
C VAL A 162 11.85 -3.07 -6.26
N THR A 163 10.57 -2.71 -6.36
CA THR A 163 10.16 -1.46 -7.01
C THR A 163 9.88 -0.38 -5.99
N LYS A 164 9.83 0.86 -6.46
CA LYS A 164 9.53 2.02 -5.63
C LYS A 164 8.07 2.04 -5.17
N GLY A 165 7.16 1.56 -6.02
CA GLY A 165 5.72 1.55 -5.74
C GLY A 165 5.00 0.37 -6.38
N TRP A 166 3.72 0.25 -6.03
CA TRP A 166 2.87 -0.86 -6.45
C TRP A 166 2.63 -0.90 -7.96
N SER A 167 2.38 0.24 -8.60
CA SER A 167 2.04 0.27 -10.03
C SER A 167 3.14 -0.34 -10.90
N GLU A 168 4.39 -0.02 -10.61
CA GLU A 168 5.53 -0.58 -11.31
C GLU A 168 5.65 -2.09 -11.08
N ALA A 169 5.54 -2.54 -9.83
CA ALA A 169 5.62 -3.96 -9.49
C ALA A 169 4.53 -4.76 -10.20
N TYR A 170 3.30 -4.30 -10.12
CA TYR A 170 2.17 -4.97 -10.74
C TYR A 170 2.29 -4.98 -12.27
N GLY A 171 2.74 -3.89 -12.86
CA GLY A 171 3.00 -3.80 -14.31
C GLY A 171 4.03 -4.82 -14.79
N LEU A 172 5.13 -5.01 -14.05
CA LEU A 172 6.13 -6.01 -14.35
C LEU A 172 5.58 -7.43 -14.26
N PHE A 173 4.78 -7.70 -13.22
CA PHE A 173 4.09 -8.97 -13.08
C PHE A 173 3.17 -9.27 -14.28
N LEU A 174 2.39 -8.29 -14.73
CA LEU A 174 1.50 -8.46 -15.88
C LEU A 174 2.27 -8.75 -17.17
N LYS A 175 3.51 -8.31 -17.27
CA LYS A 175 4.41 -8.64 -18.39
C LYS A 175 5.04 -10.04 -18.26
N GLY A 176 4.76 -10.76 -17.19
CA GLY A 176 5.28 -12.12 -16.99
C GLY A 176 6.68 -12.17 -16.38
N GLU A 177 7.17 -11.10 -15.79
CA GLU A 177 8.53 -11.04 -15.24
C GLU A 177 8.67 -11.69 -13.86
N SER A 178 7.57 -12.05 -13.22
CA SER A 178 7.57 -12.79 -11.96
C SER A 178 6.39 -13.76 -11.88
N ASP A 179 6.48 -14.72 -10.96
CA ASP A 179 5.41 -15.67 -10.67
C ASP A 179 4.43 -15.10 -9.65
N LEU A 180 4.92 -14.25 -8.78
CA LEU A 180 4.16 -13.64 -7.68
C LEU A 180 4.52 -12.17 -7.57
N VAL A 181 3.55 -11.37 -7.16
CA VAL A 181 3.75 -9.95 -6.88
C VAL A 181 3.00 -9.57 -5.61
N LEU A 182 3.63 -8.75 -4.79
CA LEU A 182 2.99 -8.20 -3.59
C LEU A 182 1.93 -7.18 -3.98
N SER A 183 0.71 -7.40 -3.48
CA SER A 183 -0.45 -6.58 -3.79
C SER A 183 -1.46 -6.65 -2.65
N TYR A 184 -2.72 -6.53 -2.97
CA TYR A 184 -3.84 -6.50 -2.01
C TYR A 184 -4.88 -7.59 -2.33
N THR A 185 -5.64 -7.97 -1.31
CA THR A 185 -6.83 -8.82 -1.51
C THR A 185 -7.96 -8.05 -2.17
#